data_2fdb727651bce455308a2784faf7beb7
#
_entry.id   2fdb727651bce455308a2784faf7beb7
#
_cell.length_a   1.000
_cell.length_b   1.000
_cell.length_c   1.000
_cell.angle_alpha   90.00
_cell.angle_beta   90.00
_cell.angle_gamma   90.00
#
_symmetry.space_group_name_H-M   'P 1'
#
loop_
_entity.id
_entity.type
_entity.pdbx_description
1 polymer ?
#
loop_
_entity_poly.entity_id
_entity_poly.type
_entity_poly.pdbx_seq_one_letter_code
_entity_poly.pdbx_strand_id
1 'polypeptide(L)'
;MSRLRRIIAVWAAKATGFACRITGKQGVTLAGQIALKIDPDILKELSGQVKEKIFVTCGTNGKTTTNNLLCSAIEAEGKKVVCNHTGSNMLNGVAAAFAQNASLSGNLKADYACIEVDEASTVRIFPHFKPDYMVLTNLFRDQLDRYGEIDITMNLLKKAMEWYR
;
A
#
# COMPACT_ATOMS: atom_id res chain seq x y z
N MET A 1 -3.56 -12.47 -17.04
CA MET A 1 -2.62 -13.41 -16.35
C MET A 1 -3.39 -14.45 -15.57
N SER A 2 -2.79 -15.60 -15.22
CA SER A 2 -3.61 -16.71 -14.72
C SER A 2 -4.01 -16.51 -13.25
N ARG A 3 -5.29 -16.69 -12.93
CA ARG A 3 -5.84 -16.74 -11.57
C ARG A 3 -5.00 -17.62 -10.62
N LEU A 4 -4.40 -18.67 -11.16
CA LEU A 4 -3.55 -19.60 -10.40
C LEU A 4 -2.29 -18.90 -9.87
N ARG A 5 -1.66 -18.04 -10.66
CA ARG A 5 -0.44 -17.31 -10.26
C ARG A 5 -0.72 -16.36 -9.09
N ARG A 6 -1.84 -15.64 -9.14
CA ARG A 6 -2.29 -14.79 -8.03
C ARG A 6 -2.54 -15.59 -6.75
N ILE A 7 -3.20 -16.76 -6.86
CA ILE A 7 -3.46 -17.65 -5.72
C ILE A 7 -2.14 -18.06 -5.07
N ILE A 8 -1.17 -18.54 -5.86
CA ILE A 8 0.16 -18.96 -5.37
C ILE A 8 0.88 -17.78 -4.69
N ALA A 9 0.83 -16.60 -5.28
CA ALA A 9 1.44 -15.39 -4.71
C ALA A 9 0.81 -15.00 -3.35
N VAL A 10 -0.51 -15.08 -3.23
CA VAL A 10 -1.23 -14.84 -1.96
C VAL A 10 -0.84 -15.87 -0.91
N TRP A 11 -0.76 -17.14 -1.26
CA TRP A 11 -0.35 -18.18 -0.32
C TRP A 11 1.08 -17.99 0.16
N ALA A 12 2.00 -17.70 -0.75
CA ALA A 12 3.39 -17.43 -0.42
C ALA A 12 3.53 -16.22 0.50
N ALA A 13 2.79 -15.12 0.23
CA ALA A 13 2.78 -13.94 1.09
C ALA A 13 2.25 -14.25 2.50
N LYS A 14 1.16 -15.01 2.61
CA LYS A 14 0.58 -15.41 3.90
C LYS A 14 1.51 -16.33 4.68
N ALA A 15 2.10 -17.33 4.03
CA ALA A 15 3.05 -18.26 4.66
C ALA A 15 4.30 -17.51 5.16
N THR A 16 4.83 -16.60 4.35
CA THR A 16 5.99 -15.77 4.74
C THR A 16 5.64 -14.85 5.91
N GLY A 17 4.49 -14.18 5.89
CA GLY A 17 4.03 -13.33 6.98
C GLY A 17 3.83 -14.12 8.28
N PHE A 18 3.30 -15.33 8.21
CA PHE A 18 3.14 -16.22 9.36
C PHE A 18 4.51 -16.68 9.93
N ALA A 19 5.43 -17.14 9.06
CA ALA A 19 6.76 -17.55 9.47
C ALA A 19 7.56 -16.40 10.14
N CYS A 20 7.44 -15.18 9.60
CA CYS A 20 8.09 -14.02 10.19
C CYS A 20 7.52 -13.64 11.56
N ARG A 21 6.21 -13.79 11.77
CA ARG A 21 5.59 -13.56 13.10
C ARG A 21 6.12 -14.54 14.16
N ILE A 22 6.25 -15.83 13.82
CA ILE A 22 6.78 -16.85 14.72
C ILE A 22 8.24 -16.55 15.09
N THR A 23 9.04 -16.07 14.15
CA THR A 23 10.47 -15.76 14.36
C THR A 23 10.72 -14.38 14.96
N GLY A 24 9.67 -13.61 15.30
CA GLY A 24 9.79 -12.25 15.87
C GLY A 24 10.34 -11.21 14.90
N LYS A 25 10.44 -11.53 13.60
CA LYS A 25 10.93 -10.61 12.57
C LYS A 25 9.79 -9.85 11.93
N GLN A 26 10.01 -8.56 11.64
CA GLN A 26 9.09 -7.77 10.83
C GLN A 26 9.18 -8.21 9.35
N GLY A 27 8.35 -9.19 8.96
CA GLY A 27 8.40 -9.81 7.63
C GLY A 27 7.42 -9.25 6.62
N VAL A 28 6.78 -8.11 6.90
CA VAL A 28 5.76 -7.52 6.01
C VAL A 28 6.35 -7.23 4.63
N THR A 29 7.51 -6.58 4.60
CA THR A 29 8.18 -6.24 3.33
C THR A 29 8.60 -7.49 2.54
N LEU A 30 9.08 -8.53 3.22
CA LEU A 30 9.49 -9.79 2.59
C LEU A 30 8.28 -10.52 1.97
N ALA A 31 7.15 -10.54 2.66
CA ALA A 31 5.92 -11.15 2.15
C ALA A 31 5.46 -10.49 0.84
N GLY A 32 5.50 -9.17 0.77
CA GLY A 32 5.16 -8.44 -0.45
C GLY A 32 6.18 -8.62 -1.57
N GLN A 33 7.47 -8.67 -1.23
CA GLN A 33 8.52 -8.94 -2.20
C GLN A 33 8.36 -10.32 -2.87
N ILE A 34 8.03 -11.34 -2.09
CA ILE A 34 7.78 -12.68 -2.60
C ILE A 34 6.51 -12.69 -3.47
N ALA A 35 5.44 -12.05 -3.01
CA ALA A 35 4.21 -11.93 -3.78
C ALA A 35 4.45 -11.30 -5.16
N LEU A 36 5.17 -10.17 -5.21
CA LEU A 36 5.49 -9.45 -6.45
C LEU A 36 6.45 -10.23 -7.36
N LYS A 37 7.37 -11.04 -6.80
CA LYS A 37 8.22 -11.93 -7.61
C LYS A 37 7.44 -13.04 -8.27
N ILE A 38 6.44 -13.60 -7.59
CA ILE A 38 5.57 -14.66 -8.12
C ILE A 38 4.58 -14.04 -9.11
N ASP A 39 3.96 -12.93 -8.76
CA ASP A 39 2.99 -12.23 -9.58
C ASP A 39 3.23 -10.71 -9.56
N PRO A 40 3.92 -10.15 -10.58
CA PRO A 40 4.19 -8.72 -10.66
C PRO A 40 2.95 -7.83 -10.73
N ASP A 41 1.83 -8.37 -11.20
CA ASP A 41 0.55 -7.63 -11.30
C ASP A 41 -0.36 -7.83 -10.08
N ILE A 42 0.08 -8.56 -9.06
CA ILE A 42 -0.75 -8.89 -7.88
C ILE A 42 -1.38 -7.66 -7.24
N LEU A 43 -0.63 -6.57 -7.11
CA LEU A 43 -1.13 -5.33 -6.52
C LEU A 43 -2.24 -4.73 -7.39
N LYS A 44 -2.06 -4.69 -8.70
CA LYS A 44 -3.06 -4.21 -9.66
C LYS A 44 -4.31 -5.09 -9.64
N GLU A 45 -4.13 -6.42 -9.62
CA GLU A 45 -5.25 -7.36 -9.62
C GLU A 45 -6.07 -7.32 -8.33
N LEU A 46 -5.41 -7.15 -7.16
CA LEU A 46 -6.10 -7.09 -5.88
C LEU A 46 -6.70 -5.71 -5.61
N SER A 47 -5.99 -4.62 -5.91
CA SER A 47 -6.54 -3.27 -5.73
C SER A 47 -7.77 -3.02 -6.62
N GLY A 48 -7.79 -3.58 -7.82
CA GLY A 48 -8.96 -3.54 -8.71
C GLY A 48 -10.21 -4.26 -8.18
N GLN A 49 -10.10 -4.98 -7.04
CA GLN A 49 -11.23 -5.65 -6.39
C GLN A 49 -11.79 -4.87 -5.19
N VAL A 50 -11.21 -3.71 -4.85
CA VAL A 50 -11.78 -2.79 -3.87
C VAL A 50 -13.08 -2.24 -4.44
N LYS A 51 -14.16 -2.35 -3.67
CA LYS A 51 -15.51 -2.06 -4.20
C LYS A 51 -15.82 -0.58 -4.30
N GLU A 52 -15.45 0.18 -3.26
CA GLU A 52 -15.84 1.58 -3.11
C GLU A 52 -14.68 2.51 -3.51
N LYS A 53 -13.77 2.78 -2.59
CA LYS A 53 -12.72 3.78 -2.76
C LYS A 53 -11.36 3.37 -2.19
N ILE A 54 -10.30 3.88 -2.82
CA ILE A 54 -8.92 3.79 -2.35
C ILE A 54 -8.45 5.17 -1.92
N PHE A 55 -8.11 5.31 -0.65
CA PHE A 55 -7.47 6.49 -0.07
C PHE A 55 -5.97 6.25 0.04
N VAL A 56 -5.18 7.24 -0.34
CA VAL A 56 -3.74 7.23 -0.12
C VAL A 56 -3.36 8.39 0.79
N THR A 57 -2.57 8.10 1.81
CA THR A 57 -2.01 9.11 2.72
C THR A 57 -0.52 9.23 2.48
N CYS A 58 -0.06 10.43 2.14
CA CYS A 58 1.35 10.81 1.93
C CYS A 58 1.73 12.00 2.81
N GLY A 59 2.99 12.33 2.88
CA GLY A 59 3.53 13.51 3.56
C GLY A 59 4.65 13.16 4.53
N THR A 60 5.43 14.13 4.97
CA THR A 60 6.62 13.90 5.81
C THR A 60 6.25 13.35 7.18
N ASN A 61 5.30 13.98 7.87
CA ASN A 61 4.91 13.60 9.23
C ASN A 61 3.41 13.32 9.34
N GLY A 62 3.04 12.42 10.26
CA GLY A 62 1.64 12.11 10.58
C GLY A 62 0.96 11.14 9.61
N LYS A 63 1.65 10.60 8.61
CA LYS A 63 1.11 9.63 7.65
C LYS A 63 0.39 8.47 8.32
N THR A 64 1.11 7.72 9.16
CA THR A 64 0.59 6.51 9.81
C THR A 64 -0.59 6.82 10.72
N THR A 65 -0.51 7.91 11.49
CA THR A 65 -1.61 8.33 12.36
C THR A 65 -2.87 8.68 11.55
N THR A 66 -2.72 9.51 10.52
CA THR A 66 -3.84 9.92 9.66
C THR A 66 -4.44 8.72 8.93
N ASN A 67 -3.59 7.85 8.38
CA ASN A 67 -4.04 6.64 7.68
C ASN A 67 -4.82 5.70 8.62
N ASN A 68 -4.30 5.47 9.82
CA ASN A 68 -4.95 4.60 10.80
C ASN A 68 -6.26 5.20 11.34
N LEU A 69 -6.34 6.52 11.55
CA LEU A 69 -7.57 7.21 11.93
C LEU A 69 -8.65 7.06 10.85
N LEU A 70 -8.29 7.28 9.59
CA LEU A 70 -9.21 7.10 8.46
C LEU A 70 -9.69 5.65 8.36
N CYS A 71 -8.77 4.69 8.48
CA CYS A 71 -9.10 3.27 8.47
C CYS A 71 -10.08 2.93 9.61
N SER A 72 -9.78 3.35 10.85
CA SER A 72 -10.63 3.09 12.01
C SER A 72 -12.02 3.74 11.88
N ALA A 73 -12.10 4.93 11.31
CA ALA A 73 -13.39 5.60 11.09
C ALA A 73 -14.27 4.81 10.10
N ILE A 74 -13.68 4.31 9.01
CA ILE A 74 -14.41 3.52 8.00
C ILE A 74 -14.79 2.14 8.59
N GLU A 75 -13.91 1.52 9.39
CA GLU A 75 -14.19 0.24 10.07
C GLU A 75 -15.32 0.39 11.10
N ALA A 76 -15.41 1.52 11.80
CA ALA A 76 -16.49 1.82 12.72
C ALA A 76 -17.88 1.83 12.06
N GLU A 77 -17.95 2.13 10.75
CA GLU A 77 -19.16 2.03 9.92
C GLU A 77 -19.44 0.58 9.45
N GLY A 78 -18.73 -0.41 9.99
CA GLY A 78 -18.89 -1.83 9.63
C GLY A 78 -18.33 -2.22 8.25
N LYS A 79 -17.50 -1.38 7.66
CA LYS A 79 -16.88 -1.63 6.34
C LYS A 79 -15.57 -2.42 6.48
N LYS A 80 -15.24 -3.19 5.45
CA LYS A 80 -13.96 -3.94 5.38
C LYS A 80 -12.91 -3.08 4.69
N VAL A 81 -11.80 -2.84 5.39
CA VAL A 81 -10.73 -1.96 4.92
C VAL A 81 -9.42 -2.73 4.77
N VAL A 82 -8.72 -2.53 3.66
CA VAL A 82 -7.30 -2.90 3.55
C VAL A 82 -6.46 -1.73 4.06
N CYS A 83 -5.59 -2.00 5.02
CA CYS A 83 -4.70 -0.98 5.59
C CYS A 83 -3.29 -1.54 5.83
N ASN A 84 -2.26 -0.72 5.61
CA ASN A 84 -0.89 -1.04 5.98
C ASN A 84 -0.52 -0.39 7.32
N HIS A 85 -1.21 -0.79 8.39
CA HIS A 85 -1.14 -0.23 9.76
C HIS A 85 0.28 -0.03 10.31
N THR A 86 1.25 -0.82 9.85
CA THR A 86 2.63 -0.79 10.36
C THR A 86 3.51 0.24 9.67
N GLY A 87 2.94 1.11 8.82
CA GLY A 87 3.71 2.12 8.09
C GLY A 87 4.65 1.56 7.02
N SER A 88 4.40 0.34 6.56
CA SER A 88 5.16 -0.26 5.44
C SER A 88 4.71 0.36 4.12
N ASN A 89 5.22 1.55 3.83
CA ASN A 89 4.71 2.53 2.86
C ASN A 89 5.39 2.50 1.48
N MET A 90 6.27 1.52 1.25
CA MET A 90 6.88 1.25 -0.05
C MET A 90 6.12 0.15 -0.81
N LEU A 91 6.41 -0.04 -2.10
CA LEU A 91 5.72 -0.99 -2.98
C LEU A 91 5.54 -2.39 -2.38
N ASN A 92 6.60 -2.95 -1.79
CA ASN A 92 6.53 -4.29 -1.18
C ASN A 92 5.57 -4.33 0.02
N GLY A 93 5.56 -3.28 0.86
CA GLY A 93 4.67 -3.19 2.01
C GLY A 93 3.21 -3.05 1.60
N VAL A 94 2.95 -2.23 0.59
CA VAL A 94 1.59 -2.05 0.03
C VAL A 94 1.11 -3.36 -0.59
N ALA A 95 1.93 -4.04 -1.40
CA ALA A 95 1.59 -5.35 -1.98
C ALA A 95 1.31 -6.40 -0.89
N ALA A 96 2.09 -6.40 0.19
CA ALA A 96 1.85 -7.28 1.33
C ALA A 96 0.51 -7.01 2.01
N ALA A 97 0.13 -5.75 2.20
CA ALA A 97 -1.15 -5.39 2.81
C ALA A 97 -2.32 -5.96 1.99
N PHE A 98 -2.30 -5.81 0.68
CA PHE A 98 -3.33 -6.39 -0.19
C PHE A 98 -3.31 -7.92 -0.18
N ALA A 99 -2.14 -8.54 -0.34
CA ALA A 99 -2.01 -9.99 -0.38
C ALA A 99 -2.42 -10.67 0.94
N GLN A 100 -2.11 -10.07 2.09
CA GLN A 100 -2.49 -10.61 3.40
C GLN A 100 -4.00 -10.49 3.66
N ASN A 101 -4.67 -9.48 3.12
CA ASN A 101 -6.12 -9.30 3.23
C ASN A 101 -6.91 -10.10 2.18
N ALA A 102 -6.26 -10.62 1.14
CA ALA A 102 -6.90 -11.50 0.18
C ALA A 102 -7.26 -12.86 0.81
N SER A 103 -8.31 -13.50 0.31
CA SER A 103 -8.69 -14.86 0.68
C SER A 103 -7.72 -15.89 0.09
N LEU A 104 -7.74 -17.11 0.58
CA LEU A 104 -6.94 -18.22 0.02
C LEU A 104 -7.31 -18.55 -1.43
N SER A 105 -8.47 -18.13 -1.93
CA SER A 105 -8.85 -18.23 -3.34
C SER A 105 -8.25 -17.11 -4.21
N GLY A 106 -7.42 -16.23 -3.64
CA GLY A 106 -6.81 -15.11 -4.32
C GLY A 106 -7.76 -13.94 -4.60
N ASN A 107 -8.91 -13.86 -3.92
CA ASN A 107 -9.87 -12.78 -4.07
C ASN A 107 -9.81 -11.84 -2.87
N LEU A 108 -9.92 -10.54 -3.13
CA LEU A 108 -10.03 -9.52 -2.10
C LEU A 108 -11.51 -9.21 -1.87
N LYS A 109 -11.94 -9.19 -0.60
CA LYS A 109 -13.29 -8.79 -0.19
C LYS A 109 -13.17 -7.57 0.71
N ALA A 110 -12.80 -6.44 0.13
CA ALA A 110 -12.68 -5.17 0.83
C ALA A 110 -13.63 -4.14 0.20
N ASP A 111 -14.21 -3.30 1.05
CA ASP A 111 -15.05 -2.20 0.61
C ASP A 111 -14.17 -0.98 0.31
N TYR A 112 -13.17 -0.74 1.15
CA TYR A 112 -12.22 0.37 1.02
C TYR A 112 -10.77 -0.10 1.16
N ALA A 113 -9.84 0.77 0.74
CA ALA A 113 -8.43 0.66 1.08
C ALA A 113 -7.90 2.00 1.58
N CYS A 114 -7.19 2.01 2.72
CA CYS A 114 -6.50 3.16 3.29
C CYS A 114 -5.01 2.84 3.32
N ILE A 115 -4.26 3.43 2.42
CA ILE A 115 -2.87 3.06 2.15
C ILE A 115 -1.94 4.24 2.42
N GLU A 116 -1.07 4.06 3.40
CA GLU A 116 0.06 4.95 3.59
C GLU A 116 1.10 4.68 2.49
N VAL A 117 1.55 5.74 1.83
CA VAL A 117 2.56 5.67 0.76
C VAL A 117 3.64 6.71 1.03
N ASP A 118 4.90 6.27 0.92
CA ASP A 118 6.04 7.18 0.91
C ASP A 118 6.05 8.02 -0.36
N GLU A 119 6.36 9.31 -0.25
CA GLU A 119 6.25 10.29 -1.33
C GLU A 119 7.04 9.88 -2.56
N ALA A 120 8.28 9.43 -2.36
CA ALA A 120 9.15 8.98 -3.45
C ALA A 120 8.68 7.66 -4.07
N SER A 121 7.91 6.86 -3.33
CA SER A 121 7.37 5.59 -3.77
C SER A 121 6.09 5.72 -4.60
N THR A 122 5.43 6.88 -4.60
CA THR A 122 4.18 7.12 -5.35
C THR A 122 4.34 6.80 -6.84
N VAL A 123 5.43 7.22 -7.47
CA VAL A 123 5.71 6.97 -8.89
C VAL A 123 5.87 5.48 -9.24
N ARG A 124 6.18 4.63 -8.24
CA ARG A 124 6.31 3.18 -8.42
C ARG A 124 5.02 2.43 -8.10
N ILE A 125 4.18 3.00 -7.23
CA ILE A 125 2.97 2.35 -6.72
C ILE A 125 1.77 2.69 -7.60
N PHE A 126 1.59 3.94 -8.02
CA PHE A 126 0.43 4.39 -8.77
C PHE A 126 0.27 3.75 -10.16
N PRO A 127 1.31 3.25 -10.86
CA PRO A 127 1.09 2.40 -12.02
C PRO A 127 0.31 1.12 -11.76
N HIS A 128 0.29 0.64 -10.51
CA HIS A 128 -0.45 -0.58 -10.12
C HIS A 128 -1.89 -0.29 -9.71
N PHE A 129 -2.19 0.89 -9.16
CA PHE A 129 -3.55 1.34 -8.91
C PHE A 129 -3.61 2.87 -8.84
N LYS A 130 -4.78 3.40 -9.18
CA LYS A 130 -5.07 4.83 -9.00
C LYS A 130 -5.84 4.99 -7.70
N PRO A 131 -5.36 5.81 -6.74
CA PRO A 131 -6.19 6.17 -5.60
C PRO A 131 -7.37 7.06 -6.05
N ASP A 132 -8.51 6.92 -5.40
CA ASP A 132 -9.64 7.83 -5.61
C ASP A 132 -9.41 9.15 -4.88
N TYR A 133 -8.76 9.09 -3.72
CA TYR A 133 -8.45 10.26 -2.89
C TYR A 133 -7.02 10.18 -2.38
N MET A 134 -6.38 11.34 -2.32
CA MET A 134 -5.05 11.49 -1.76
C MET A 134 -5.05 12.54 -0.66
N VAL A 135 -4.59 12.14 0.52
CA VAL A 135 -4.40 13.01 1.67
C VAL A 135 -2.90 13.34 1.76
N LEU A 136 -2.56 14.59 1.54
CA LEU A 136 -1.21 15.09 1.77
C LEU A 136 -1.19 15.78 3.14
N THR A 137 -0.53 15.17 4.13
CA THR A 137 -0.51 15.71 5.50
C THR A 137 0.32 16.98 5.59
N ASN A 138 1.57 16.91 5.16
CA ASN A 138 2.51 18.04 5.11
C ASN A 138 3.73 17.64 4.29
N LEU A 139 4.51 18.64 3.89
CA LEU A 139 5.82 18.47 3.28
C LEU A 139 6.80 19.35 4.05
N PHE A 140 7.63 18.73 4.89
CA PHE A 140 8.69 19.41 5.61
C PHE A 140 10.05 18.94 5.09
N ARG A 141 11.04 19.80 5.28
CA ARG A 141 12.44 19.43 5.12
C ARG A 141 12.79 18.38 6.17
N ASP A 142 12.99 17.16 5.77
CA ASP A 142 13.46 16.12 6.67
C ASP A 142 14.96 16.29 6.87
N GLN A 143 15.32 16.74 8.09
CA GLN A 143 16.65 16.84 8.68
C GLN A 143 17.84 17.16 7.74
N LEU A 144 18.34 18.41 7.86
CA LEU A 144 19.73 18.83 7.61
C LEU A 144 20.38 18.33 6.30
N ASP A 145 20.64 19.26 5.38
CA ASP A 145 21.61 19.21 4.29
C ASP A 145 21.16 18.88 2.85
N ARG A 146 19.88 18.82 2.53
CA ARG A 146 19.50 18.62 1.12
C ARG A 146 18.69 19.81 0.56
N TYR A 147 19.41 20.78 0.04
CA TYR A 147 18.84 21.80 -0.85
C TYR A 147 18.16 21.08 -2.04
N GLY A 148 16.87 21.32 -2.24
CA GLY A 148 16.12 20.77 -3.37
C GLY A 148 15.24 19.53 -3.06
N GLU A 149 15.29 18.95 -1.86
CA GLU A 149 14.53 17.72 -1.53
C GLU A 149 13.02 17.94 -1.58
N ILE A 150 12.52 19.10 -1.14
CA ILE A 150 11.10 19.45 -1.23
C ILE A 150 10.66 19.57 -2.68
N ASP A 151 11.46 20.23 -3.52
CA ASP A 151 11.16 20.41 -4.95
C ASP A 151 11.18 19.06 -5.69
N ILE A 152 12.13 18.19 -5.34
CA ILE A 152 12.19 16.82 -5.91
C ILE A 152 10.95 16.05 -5.49
N THR A 153 10.57 16.07 -4.22
CA THR A 153 9.38 15.39 -3.69
C THR A 153 8.11 15.93 -4.32
N MET A 154 7.98 17.26 -4.45
CA MET A 154 6.84 17.88 -5.13
C MET A 154 6.76 17.49 -6.60
N ASN A 155 7.89 17.40 -7.29
CA ASN A 155 7.92 16.98 -8.69
C ASN A 155 7.55 15.50 -8.84
N LEU A 156 7.98 14.63 -7.92
CA LEU A 156 7.56 13.22 -7.90
C LEU A 156 6.07 13.09 -7.67
N LEU A 157 5.51 13.83 -6.71
CA LEU A 157 4.06 13.84 -6.44
C LEU A 157 3.28 14.39 -7.64
N LYS A 158 3.72 15.49 -8.26
CA LYS A 158 3.10 16.02 -9.48
C LYS A 158 3.10 14.97 -10.60
N LYS A 159 4.25 14.33 -10.84
CA LYS A 159 4.37 13.26 -11.84
C LYS A 159 3.44 12.08 -11.52
N ALA A 160 3.37 11.67 -10.24
CA ALA A 160 2.44 10.63 -9.84
C ALA A 160 0.98 11.03 -10.07
N MET A 161 0.63 12.30 -9.83
CA MET A 161 -0.72 12.83 -10.06
C MET A 161 -1.09 12.99 -11.53
N GLU A 162 -0.13 13.08 -12.45
CA GLU A 162 -0.40 13.08 -13.90
C GLU A 162 -1.03 11.76 -14.39
N TRP A 163 -0.82 10.66 -13.66
CA TRP A 163 -1.48 9.38 -13.93
C TRP A 163 -3.00 9.40 -13.62
N TYR A 164 -3.49 10.49 -12.97
CA TYR A 164 -4.92 10.68 -12.66
C TYR A 164 -5.72 11.30 -13.81
N ARG A 165 -5.06 11.90 -14.77
CA ARG A 165 -5.70 12.48 -15.96
C ARG A 165 -5.79 11.43 -17.05
#